data_fcefaab67706265772de681c21c09cdc
#
_entry.id   fcefaab67706265772de681c21c09cdc
#
_cell.length_a   1.000
_cell.length_b   1.000
_cell.length_c   1.000
_cell.angle_alpha   90.00
_cell.angle_beta   90.00
_cell.angle_gamma   90.00
#
_symmetry.space_group_name_H-M   'P 1'
#
loop_
_entity.id
_entity.type
_entity.pdbx_description
1 polymer ?
#
loop_
_entity_poly.entity_id
_entity_poly.type
_entity_poly.pdbx_seq_one_letter_code
_entity_poly.pdbx_strand_id
1 'polypeptide(L)'
;MLTANNIMQQINTLTADIIKSGLCQKENFPSMKPKKNNIVEIGISHPEHSIFLKNIPYSEMYMELVKKEQYNLKMIDGALITLLYRFKGKNLISHRLSFFPAPNLEIFQNEPYM
;
A
#
# COMPACT_ATOMS: atom_id res chain seq x y z
N MET A 1 2.25 -3.49 24.08
CA MET A 1 0.91 -3.45 23.47
C MET A 1 0.96 -2.72 22.15
N LEU A 2 0.35 -3.28 21.10
CA LEU A 2 0.27 -2.64 19.80
C LEU A 2 -0.84 -1.59 19.83
N THR A 3 -0.47 -0.35 19.61
CA THR A 3 -1.43 0.75 19.47
C THR A 3 -1.34 1.32 18.06
N ALA A 4 -2.38 2.06 17.66
CA ALA A 4 -2.38 2.69 16.34
C ALA A 4 -1.16 3.61 16.17
N ASN A 5 -0.80 4.36 17.19
CA ASN A 5 0.35 5.26 17.12
C ASN A 5 1.66 4.49 16.98
N ASN A 6 1.81 3.37 17.70
CA ASN A 6 3.02 2.56 17.60
C ASN A 6 3.16 1.95 16.21
N ILE A 7 2.08 1.41 15.67
CA ILE A 7 2.08 0.84 14.33
C ILE A 7 2.40 1.93 13.29
N MET A 8 1.76 3.09 13.42
CA MET A 8 2.00 4.20 12.49
C MET A 8 3.46 4.61 12.49
N GLN A 9 4.07 4.69 13.67
CA GLN A 9 5.47 5.06 13.80
C GLN A 9 6.38 3.99 13.17
N GLN A 10 6.09 2.71 13.40
CA GLN A 10 6.87 1.63 12.83
C GLN A 10 6.78 1.62 11.30
N ILE A 11 5.58 1.83 10.76
CA ILE A 11 5.38 1.87 9.31
C ILE A 11 6.15 3.04 8.71
N ASN A 12 6.11 4.20 9.32
CA ASN A 12 6.83 5.36 8.81
C ASN A 12 8.33 5.13 8.83
N THR A 13 8.86 4.49 9.88
CA THR A 13 10.27 4.16 9.96
C THR A 13 10.67 3.17 8.87
N LEU A 14 9.88 2.12 8.68
CA LEU A 14 10.15 1.12 7.65
C LEU A 14 10.09 1.75 6.25
N THR A 15 9.09 2.59 6.02
CA THR A 15 8.94 3.27 4.72
C THR A 15 10.16 4.15 4.43
N ALA A 16 10.62 4.89 5.43
CA ALA A 16 11.81 5.73 5.28
C ALA A 16 13.05 4.89 4.96
N ASP A 17 13.19 3.73 5.61
CA ASP A 17 14.32 2.84 5.34
C ASP A 17 14.27 2.30 3.92
N ILE A 18 13.10 1.93 3.43
CA ILE A 18 12.94 1.44 2.06
C ILE A 18 13.29 2.54 1.05
N ILE A 19 12.86 3.76 1.32
CA ILE A 19 13.18 4.90 0.45
C ILE A 19 14.69 5.11 0.40
N LYS A 20 15.37 5.03 1.54
CA LYS A 20 16.82 5.19 1.60
C LYS A 20 17.56 4.10 0.84
N SER A 21 16.97 2.91 0.71
CA SER A 21 17.61 1.81 -0.02
C SER A 21 17.65 2.04 -1.52
N GLY A 22 16.85 2.98 -2.04
CA GLY A 22 16.78 3.23 -3.48
C GLY A 22 15.89 2.27 -4.24
N LEU A 23 15.21 1.38 -3.55
CA LEU A 23 14.33 0.39 -4.18
C LEU A 23 12.91 0.91 -4.43
N CYS A 24 12.58 2.07 -3.88
CA CYS A 24 11.27 2.66 -4.00
C CYS A 24 11.28 3.81 -5.01
N GLN A 25 10.38 3.77 -5.98
CA GLN A 25 10.25 4.81 -6.98
C GLN A 25 9.34 5.94 -6.48
N LYS A 26 8.28 5.59 -5.77
CA LYS A 26 7.33 6.56 -5.26
C LYS A 26 6.71 6.04 -3.98
N GLU A 27 6.46 6.94 -3.04
CA GLU A 27 5.85 6.59 -1.76
C GLU A 27 4.65 7.46 -1.46
N ASN A 28 3.67 6.86 -0.77
CA ASN A 28 2.56 7.56 -0.15
C ASN A 28 2.51 7.08 1.30
N PHE A 29 3.01 7.91 2.21
CA PHE A 29 2.99 7.52 3.61
C PHE A 29 1.57 7.27 4.07
N PRO A 30 1.35 6.22 4.87
CA PRO A 30 0.01 5.93 5.36
C PRO A 30 -0.50 7.04 6.26
N SER A 31 -1.79 7.23 6.28
CA SER A 31 -2.43 8.19 7.16
C SER A 31 -3.34 7.47 8.13
N MET A 32 -3.58 8.11 9.28
CA MET A 32 -4.46 7.59 10.31
C MET A 32 -5.79 8.33 10.20
N LYS A 33 -6.87 7.59 10.02
CA LYS A 33 -8.20 8.15 9.85
C LYS A 33 -9.17 7.59 10.87
N PRO A 34 -9.81 8.42 11.68
CA PRO A 34 -10.87 7.95 12.56
C PRO A 34 -12.12 7.62 11.74
N LYS A 35 -12.79 6.55 12.13
CA LYS A 35 -14.04 6.10 11.55
C LYS A 35 -15.10 6.02 12.64
N LYS A 36 -16.32 5.63 12.26
CA LYS A 36 -17.40 5.46 13.21
C LYS A 36 -17.11 4.31 14.18
N ASN A 37 -17.79 4.32 15.31
CA ASN A 37 -17.71 3.25 16.32
C ASN A 37 -16.31 3.08 16.92
N ASN A 38 -15.59 4.19 17.11
CA ASN A 38 -14.27 4.17 17.73
C ASN A 38 -13.24 3.36 16.94
N ILE A 39 -13.42 3.31 15.62
CA ILE A 39 -12.50 2.62 14.73
C ILE A 39 -11.51 3.61 14.14
N VAL A 40 -10.23 3.21 14.08
CA VAL A 40 -9.16 3.99 13.44
C VAL A 40 -8.53 3.12 12.37
N GLU A 41 -8.38 3.68 11.17
CA GLU A 41 -7.72 3.01 10.06
C GLU A 41 -6.39 3.68 9.74
N ILE A 42 -5.36 2.87 9.50
CA ILE A 42 -4.07 3.32 9.00
C ILE A 42 -3.88 2.71 7.61
N GLY A 43 -3.70 3.57 6.61
CA GLY A 43 -3.55 3.10 5.25
C GLY A 43 -3.32 4.21 4.27
N ILE A 44 -3.80 4.05 3.04
CA ILE A 44 -3.63 5.03 1.98
C ILE A 44 -4.46 6.28 2.30
N SER A 45 -3.91 7.46 1.97
CA SER A 45 -4.57 8.73 2.28
C SER A 45 -5.93 8.87 1.60
N HIS A 46 -6.10 8.29 0.41
CA HIS A 46 -7.31 8.42 -0.39
C HIS A 46 -7.77 7.06 -0.88
N PRO A 47 -8.25 6.19 0.04
CA PRO A 47 -8.65 4.85 -0.36
C PRO A 47 -9.84 4.87 -1.32
N GLU A 48 -9.75 4.07 -2.36
CA GLU A 48 -10.84 3.93 -3.30
C GLU A 48 -11.16 2.45 -3.49
N HIS A 49 -12.07 1.96 -2.67
CA HIS A 49 -12.41 0.54 -2.62
C HIS A 49 -13.05 0.04 -3.90
N SER A 50 -13.65 0.93 -4.69
CA SER A 50 -14.33 0.52 -5.93
C SER A 50 -13.38 -0.16 -6.93
N ILE A 51 -12.08 0.17 -6.87
CA ILE A 51 -11.11 -0.47 -7.76
C ILE A 51 -11.09 -1.98 -7.54
N PHE A 52 -11.14 -2.40 -6.28
CA PHE A 52 -11.06 -3.82 -5.92
C PHE A 52 -12.38 -4.55 -6.11
N LEU A 53 -13.49 -3.81 -6.20
CA LEU A 53 -14.80 -4.40 -6.36
C LEU A 53 -15.20 -4.60 -7.82
N LYS A 54 -14.43 -4.00 -8.75
CA LYS A 54 -14.70 -4.15 -10.16
C LYS A 54 -14.21 -5.51 -10.66
N ASN A 55 -15.00 -6.13 -11.52
CA ASN A 55 -14.59 -7.37 -12.16
C ASN A 55 -13.85 -7.03 -13.46
N ILE A 56 -12.61 -6.58 -13.33
CA ILE A 56 -11.79 -6.17 -14.46
C ILE A 56 -10.49 -6.98 -14.48
N PRO A 57 -9.83 -7.07 -15.65
CA PRO A 57 -8.55 -7.74 -15.74
C PRO A 57 -7.51 -7.13 -14.81
N TYR A 58 -6.57 -7.95 -14.36
CA TYR A 58 -5.54 -7.50 -13.43
C TYR A 58 -4.75 -6.30 -13.95
N SER A 59 -4.41 -6.31 -15.25
CA SER A 59 -3.64 -5.20 -15.82
C SER A 59 -4.40 -3.88 -15.73
N GLU A 60 -5.71 -3.91 -15.92
CA GLU A 60 -6.53 -2.71 -15.79
C GLU A 60 -6.62 -2.25 -14.33
N MET A 61 -6.78 -3.21 -13.40
CA MET A 61 -6.79 -2.89 -11.98
C MET A 61 -5.46 -2.25 -11.56
N TYR A 62 -4.35 -2.84 -12.00
CA TYR A 62 -3.02 -2.31 -11.69
C TYR A 62 -2.89 -0.87 -12.20
N MET A 63 -3.28 -0.61 -13.46
CA MET A 63 -3.18 0.74 -14.01
C MET A 63 -4.05 1.75 -13.28
N GLU A 64 -5.23 1.32 -12.82
CA GLU A 64 -6.07 2.19 -12.01
C GLU A 64 -5.41 2.51 -10.67
N LEU A 65 -4.79 1.52 -10.03
CA LEU A 65 -4.07 1.75 -8.78
C LEU A 65 -2.94 2.74 -8.97
N VAL A 66 -2.20 2.64 -10.06
CA VAL A 66 -1.11 3.56 -10.36
C VAL A 66 -1.66 4.96 -10.65
N LYS A 67 -2.66 5.03 -11.51
CA LYS A 67 -3.24 6.31 -11.93
C LYS A 67 -3.81 7.10 -10.76
N LYS A 68 -4.48 6.41 -9.84
CA LYS A 68 -5.11 7.04 -8.68
C LYS A 68 -4.20 7.04 -7.45
N GLU A 69 -2.98 6.55 -7.61
CA GLU A 69 -1.99 6.48 -6.52
C GLU A 69 -2.52 5.74 -5.30
N GLN A 70 -3.23 4.64 -5.53
CA GLN A 70 -3.82 3.83 -4.47
C GLN A 70 -2.84 2.77 -3.98
N TYR A 71 -1.68 3.20 -3.52
CA TYR A 71 -0.62 2.34 -2.99
C TYR A 71 0.20 3.13 -1.98
N ASN A 72 0.89 2.42 -1.10
CA ASN A 72 1.81 3.04 -0.16
C ASN A 72 3.21 3.14 -0.74
N LEU A 73 3.65 2.10 -1.46
CA LEU A 73 4.96 2.10 -2.08
C LEU A 73 4.83 1.60 -3.52
N LYS A 74 5.52 2.27 -4.43
CA LYS A 74 5.75 1.78 -5.79
C LYS A 74 7.23 1.53 -5.95
N MET A 75 7.58 0.28 -6.19
CA MET A 75 8.97 -0.14 -6.28
C MET A 75 9.53 0.12 -7.68
N ILE A 76 10.85 0.04 -7.82
CA ILE A 76 11.51 0.34 -9.09
C ILE A 76 11.13 -0.64 -10.21
N ASP A 77 10.71 -1.86 -9.85
CA ASP A 77 10.24 -2.85 -10.83
C ASP A 77 8.75 -2.71 -11.14
N GLY A 78 8.11 -1.69 -10.59
CA GLY A 78 6.70 -1.43 -10.80
C GLY A 78 5.78 -2.10 -9.78
N ALA A 79 6.30 -2.93 -8.89
CA ALA A 79 5.47 -3.57 -7.88
C ALA A 79 4.86 -2.53 -6.95
N LEU A 80 3.60 -2.74 -6.58
CA LEU A 80 2.89 -1.86 -5.66
C LEU A 80 2.68 -2.59 -4.34
N ILE A 81 2.87 -1.88 -3.24
CA ILE A 81 2.63 -2.41 -1.90
C ILE A 81 1.59 -1.53 -1.23
N THR A 82 0.53 -2.15 -0.74
CA THR A 82 -0.49 -1.47 0.05
C THR A 82 -0.61 -2.12 1.41
N LEU A 83 -0.95 -1.32 2.40
CA LEU A 83 -1.19 -1.86 3.73
C LEU A 83 -2.41 -1.19 4.34
N LEU A 84 -3.06 -1.92 5.24
CA LEU A 84 -4.21 -1.42 5.95
C LEU A 84 -4.21 -2.05 7.34
N TYR A 85 -4.31 -1.21 8.36
CA TYR A 85 -4.49 -1.63 9.74
C TYR A 85 -5.76 -0.99 10.27
N ARG A 86 -6.53 -1.76 11.02
CA ARG A 86 -7.77 -1.26 11.60
C ARG A 86 -7.80 -1.59 13.08
N PHE A 87 -8.02 -0.57 13.89
CA PHE A 87 -8.09 -0.68 15.33
C PHE A 87 -9.48 -0.29 15.82
N LYS A 88 -9.95 -0.95 16.87
CA LYS A 88 -11.12 -0.50 17.61
C LYS A 88 -10.67 -0.21 19.02
N GLY A 89 -10.65 1.07 19.39
CA GLY A 89 -10.04 1.48 20.64
C GLY A 89 -8.56 1.14 20.63
N LYS A 90 -8.12 0.30 21.57
CA LYS A 90 -6.73 -0.13 21.66
C LYS A 90 -6.48 -1.48 20.98
N ASN A 91 -7.50 -2.08 20.40
CA ASN A 91 -7.40 -3.44 19.87
C ASN A 91 -7.24 -3.43 18.36
N LEU A 92 -6.24 -4.14 17.86
CA LEU A 92 -6.09 -4.41 16.43
C LEU A 92 -7.15 -5.41 16.01
N ILE A 93 -8.05 -5.02 15.12
CA ILE A 93 -9.14 -5.90 14.69
C ILE A 93 -8.92 -6.48 13.30
N SER A 94 -8.11 -5.84 12.46
CA SER A 94 -7.77 -6.41 11.16
C SER A 94 -6.51 -5.76 10.61
N HIS A 95 -5.81 -6.50 9.74
CA HIS A 95 -4.68 -5.96 9.01
C HIS A 95 -4.61 -6.63 7.65
N ARG A 96 -4.04 -5.91 6.69
CA ARG A 96 -3.84 -6.43 5.33
C ARG A 96 -2.56 -5.84 4.77
N LEU A 97 -1.76 -6.70 4.18
CA LEU A 97 -0.62 -6.30 3.39
C LEU A 97 -0.82 -6.91 2.01
N SER A 98 -0.87 -6.07 0.99
CA SER A 98 -1.09 -6.53 -0.38
C SER A 98 0.08 -6.15 -1.26
N PHE A 99 0.44 -7.06 -2.16
CA PHE A 99 1.52 -6.90 -3.09
C PHE A 99 0.97 -7.09 -4.51
N PHE A 100 1.18 -6.09 -5.36
CA PHE A 100 0.69 -6.12 -6.74
C PHE A 100 1.88 -6.00 -7.69
N PRO A 101 2.38 -7.11 -8.23
CA PRO A 101 3.47 -7.03 -9.21
C PRO A 101 3.00 -6.36 -10.49
N ALA A 102 3.93 -5.76 -11.22
CA ALA A 102 3.60 -5.16 -12.51
C ALA A 102 3.12 -6.23 -13.47
N PRO A 103 1.96 -6.03 -14.13
CA PRO A 103 1.38 -7.07 -14.99
C PRO A 103 2.11 -7.26 -16.31
N ASN A 104 2.76 -6.22 -16.80
CA ASN A 104 3.49 -6.31 -18.05
C ASN A 104 4.93 -6.69 -17.77
N LEU A 105 5.12 -7.98 -17.45
CA LEU A 105 6.43 -8.48 -17.07
C LEU A 105 7.42 -8.47 -18.23
N GLU A 106 6.96 -8.42 -19.47
CA GLU A 106 7.86 -8.38 -20.61
C GLU A 106 8.77 -7.16 -20.61
N ILE A 107 8.23 -6.01 -20.14
CA ILE A 107 9.01 -4.79 -20.02
C ILE A 107 10.20 -5.00 -19.09
N PHE A 108 10.02 -5.81 -18.04
CA PHE A 108 11.05 -6.04 -17.04
C PHE A 108 11.86 -7.29 -17.34
N GLN A 109 11.23 -8.29 -17.97
CA GLN A 109 11.88 -9.56 -18.25
C GLN A 109 12.79 -9.53 -19.48
N ASN A 110 12.58 -8.59 -20.37
CA ASN A 110 13.43 -8.43 -21.55
C ASN A 110 14.68 -7.61 -21.27
N GLU A 111 14.87 -7.20 -20.03
CA GLU A 111 16.08 -6.53 -19.62
C GLU A 111 17.26 -7.49 -19.54
N PRO A 112 18.47 -6.96 -19.59
CA PRO A 112 19.66 -7.82 -19.66
C PRO A 112 19.87 -8.76 -18.48
N TYR A 113 19.14 -8.57 -17.40
CA TYR A 113 19.28 -9.46 -16.27
C TYR A 113 18.87 -10.89 -16.60
N MET A 114 18.16 -11.05 -17.66
CA MET A 114 17.72 -12.38 -18.07
C MET A 114 18.83 -13.13 -18.82
#